data_e35ef6c2c036a598e2481e638253ad20
#
_entry.id   e35ef6c2c036a598e2481e638253ad20
#
_cell.length_a   1.000
_cell.length_b   1.000
_cell.length_c   1.000
_cell.angle_alpha   90.00
_cell.angle_beta   90.00
_cell.angle_gamma   90.00
#
_symmetry.space_group_name_H-M   'P 1'
#
loop_
_entity.id
_entity.type
_entity.pdbx_description
1 polymer ?
#
loop_
_entity_poly.entity_id
_entity_poly.type
_entity_poly.pdbx_seq_one_letter_code
_entity_poly.pdbx_strand_id
1 'polypeptide(L)'
;MPRTLKLTIAYDGSNYAGWQRQANALGIQQVLEEEIDAIVGAHNALNAAGRTDAGVHAAAQVASITIEHPIPAEELLRALNARLKAGDIRIRSIEEMPGRWDARIYAKGKTYRYAIWNGPHPSPFLRHVVWHVPQPLDQDRMARAAEALIGEHDFVAFKGRGTDVLTTVRRVWSAELVETNIHTDQPIALSPLDEEAGALGRFFRFEISGSGFLRHMVRTIAGTLVDIGRGNMAVEDMRAIIESKDRSRTGQTAPAQGLMLWKVHY
;
A
#
# COMPACT_ATOMS: atom_id res chain seq x y z
N MET A 1 31.72 9.48 11.02
CA MET A 1 31.72 8.46 9.95
C MET A 1 30.30 8.25 9.46
N PRO A 2 30.08 8.07 8.16
CA PRO A 2 28.74 7.83 7.63
C PRO A 2 28.18 6.51 8.18
N ARG A 3 26.89 6.54 8.53
CA ARG A 3 26.14 5.36 8.99
C ARG A 3 24.79 5.29 8.29
N THR A 4 24.34 4.08 8.01
CA THR A 4 23.09 3.84 7.29
C THR A 4 21.98 3.51 8.29
N LEU A 5 20.87 4.21 8.16
CA LEU A 5 19.67 4.01 8.97
C LEU A 5 18.55 3.41 8.11
N LYS A 6 17.85 2.44 8.69
CA LYS A 6 16.60 1.88 8.18
C LYS A 6 15.46 2.50 8.97
N LEU A 7 14.52 3.14 8.30
CA LEU A 7 13.33 3.74 8.89
C LEU A 7 12.11 2.91 8.51
N THR A 8 11.29 2.54 9.51
CA THR A 8 9.94 2.00 9.26
C THR A 8 8.93 3.11 9.48
N ILE A 9 8.08 3.36 8.47
CA ILE A 9 7.28 4.58 8.36
C ILE A 9 5.83 4.20 8.09
N ALA A 10 4.89 4.76 8.88
CA ALA A 10 3.47 4.72 8.60
C ALA A 10 2.99 6.08 8.11
N TYR A 11 2.06 6.09 7.15
CA TYR A 11 1.45 7.34 6.68
C TYR A 11 0.05 7.17 6.11
N ASP A 12 -0.77 8.19 6.32
CA ASP A 12 -1.97 8.47 5.54
C ASP A 12 -1.56 9.21 4.25
N GLY A 13 -1.76 8.57 3.11
CA GLY A 13 -1.37 9.10 1.81
C GLY A 13 -2.37 10.10 1.20
N SER A 14 -3.51 10.37 1.84
CA SER A 14 -4.64 11.12 1.28
C SER A 14 -4.26 12.49 0.74
N ASN A 15 -3.37 13.19 1.45
CA ASN A 15 -2.95 14.56 1.11
C ASN A 15 -1.66 14.63 0.28
N TYR A 16 -1.14 13.47 -0.17
CA TYR A 16 0.16 13.39 -0.83
C TYR A 16 0.06 12.87 -2.26
N ALA A 17 0.92 13.39 -3.12
CA ALA A 17 1.07 12.94 -4.50
C ALA A 17 1.86 11.61 -4.63
N GLY A 18 1.82 10.80 -3.57
CA GLY A 18 2.54 9.55 -3.41
C GLY A 18 3.86 9.70 -2.67
N TRP A 19 4.67 8.65 -2.72
CA TRP A 19 5.95 8.63 -2.02
C TRP A 19 6.96 9.62 -2.58
N GLN A 20 7.18 9.60 -3.89
CA GLN A 20 8.32 10.23 -4.55
C GLN A 20 8.27 11.75 -4.48
N ARG A 21 9.40 12.39 -4.08
CA ARG A 21 9.61 13.83 -4.23
C ARG A 21 9.49 14.24 -5.70
N GLN A 22 8.75 15.29 -5.97
CA GLN A 22 8.52 15.83 -7.31
C GLN A 22 8.33 17.35 -7.26
N ALA A 23 8.55 18.04 -8.39
CA ALA A 23 8.57 19.50 -8.43
C ALA A 23 7.18 20.14 -8.22
N ASN A 24 6.10 19.45 -8.66
CA ASN A 24 4.78 20.06 -8.80
C ASN A 24 3.76 19.65 -7.73
N ALA A 25 4.14 18.77 -6.80
CA ALA A 25 3.23 18.30 -5.75
C ALA A 25 4.00 17.73 -4.56
N LEU A 26 3.41 17.78 -3.36
CA LEU A 26 4.02 17.34 -2.13
C LEU A 26 4.06 15.80 -2.06
N GLY A 27 5.26 15.21 -1.92
CA GLY A 27 5.48 13.78 -1.70
C GLY A 27 5.89 13.48 -0.26
N ILE A 28 5.62 12.26 0.20
CA ILE A 28 6.02 11.78 1.54
C ILE A 28 7.55 11.89 1.72
N GLN A 29 8.32 11.48 0.70
CA GLN A 29 9.77 11.57 0.70
C GLN A 29 10.26 12.99 0.96
N GLN A 30 9.64 13.99 0.35
CA GLN A 30 10.02 15.38 0.50
C GLN A 30 9.85 15.84 1.96
N VAL A 31 8.70 15.60 2.56
CA VAL A 31 8.44 15.97 3.96
C VAL A 31 9.46 15.33 4.89
N LEU A 32 9.74 14.04 4.69
CA LEU A 32 10.70 13.32 5.52
C LEU A 32 12.13 13.85 5.34
N GLU A 33 12.56 14.09 4.11
CA GLU A 33 13.91 14.65 3.84
C GLU A 33 14.07 16.04 4.47
N GLU A 34 13.08 16.93 4.36
CA GLU A 34 13.09 18.26 4.97
C GLU A 34 13.15 18.21 6.50
N GLU A 35 12.41 17.28 7.13
CA GLU A 35 12.44 17.12 8.58
C GLU A 35 13.73 16.45 9.08
N ILE A 36 14.31 15.52 8.32
CA ILE A 36 15.61 14.92 8.60
C ILE A 36 16.72 15.96 8.48
N ASP A 37 16.71 16.75 7.38
CA ASP A 37 17.70 17.80 7.09
C ASP A 37 17.74 18.85 8.21
N ALA A 38 16.58 19.21 8.74
CA ALA A 38 16.48 20.16 9.86
C ALA A 38 17.08 19.65 11.19
N ILE A 39 17.32 18.33 11.33
CA ILE A 39 17.92 17.73 12.54
C ILE A 39 19.40 17.39 12.33
N VAL A 40 19.71 16.74 11.20
CA VAL A 40 21.04 16.16 10.98
C VAL A 40 21.86 16.91 9.92
N GLY A 41 21.25 17.89 9.23
CA GLY A 41 21.88 18.58 8.11
C GLY A 41 21.98 17.68 6.88
N ALA A 42 23.05 17.82 6.10
CA ALA A 42 23.23 17.12 4.84
C ALA A 42 23.18 15.59 4.97
N HIS A 43 22.43 14.95 4.10
CA HIS A 43 22.27 13.51 4.02
C HIS A 43 22.12 13.04 2.56
N ASN A 44 22.25 11.74 2.33
CA ASN A 44 21.90 11.16 1.03
C ASN A 44 20.36 11.10 0.87
N ALA A 45 19.90 10.97 -0.38
CA ALA A 45 18.48 10.80 -0.66
C ALA A 45 17.87 9.64 0.12
N LEU A 46 16.66 9.82 0.61
CA LEU A 46 15.88 8.80 1.32
C LEU A 46 15.34 7.77 0.31
N ASN A 47 15.89 6.56 0.31
CA ASN A 47 15.54 5.49 -0.61
C ASN A 47 14.50 4.54 -0.02
N ALA A 48 13.28 4.51 -0.58
CA ALA A 48 12.24 3.57 -0.15
C ALA A 48 12.35 2.20 -0.82
N ALA A 49 11.87 1.16 -0.11
CA ALA A 49 11.71 -0.20 -0.63
C ALA A 49 10.83 -0.26 -1.89
N GLY A 50 9.90 0.68 -2.02
CA GLY A 50 9.07 0.86 -3.20
C GLY A 50 8.24 2.13 -3.11
N ARG A 51 7.87 2.68 -4.27
CA ARG A 51 7.03 3.87 -4.35
C ARG A 51 5.57 3.47 -4.14
N THR A 52 4.81 4.31 -3.45
CA THR A 52 3.35 4.27 -3.43
C THR A 52 2.79 5.39 -4.32
N ASP A 53 1.65 5.14 -4.95
CA ASP A 53 0.96 6.12 -5.79
C ASP A 53 0.28 7.20 -4.92
N ALA A 54 -0.16 8.30 -5.56
CA ALA A 54 -0.94 9.35 -4.91
C ALA A 54 -2.17 8.77 -4.20
N GLY A 55 -2.41 9.18 -2.96
CA GLY A 55 -3.52 8.73 -2.13
C GLY A 55 -3.38 7.33 -1.53
N VAL A 56 -2.27 6.61 -1.76
CA VAL A 56 -2.03 5.27 -1.20
C VAL A 56 -1.34 5.39 0.16
N HIS A 57 -1.82 4.62 1.13
CA HIS A 57 -1.32 4.60 2.51
C HIS A 57 -0.19 3.59 2.72
N ALA A 58 0.46 3.68 3.87
CA ALA A 58 1.37 2.64 4.35
C ALA A 58 1.27 2.45 5.86
N ALA A 59 1.21 1.21 6.31
CA ALA A 59 1.37 0.82 7.71
C ALA A 59 2.85 0.61 8.07
N ALA A 60 3.67 0.15 7.10
CA ALA A 60 5.08 -0.15 7.30
C ALA A 60 5.89 -0.02 5.99
N GLN A 61 5.93 1.16 5.42
CA GLN A 61 6.93 1.51 4.41
C GLN A 61 8.32 1.44 5.04
N VAL A 62 9.31 0.97 4.29
CA VAL A 62 10.70 1.00 4.75
C VAL A 62 11.52 1.87 3.82
N ALA A 63 12.34 2.73 4.42
CA ALA A 63 13.29 3.55 3.70
C ALA A 63 14.68 3.48 4.35
N SER A 64 15.73 3.72 3.55
CA SER A 64 17.12 3.82 4.02
C SER A 64 17.68 5.20 3.73
N ILE A 65 18.51 5.70 4.65
CA ILE A 65 19.23 6.96 4.52
C ILE A 65 20.62 6.81 5.13
N THR A 66 21.60 7.50 4.56
CA THR A 66 22.95 7.60 5.14
C THR A 66 23.17 9.00 5.68
N ILE A 67 23.56 9.10 6.95
CA ILE A 67 23.86 10.34 7.66
C ILE A 67 25.26 10.34 8.25
N GLU A 68 25.83 11.52 8.50
CA GLU A 68 27.11 11.69 9.20
C GLU A 68 26.96 12.32 10.59
N HIS A 69 25.75 12.38 11.10
CA HIS A 69 25.41 12.98 12.39
C HIS A 69 25.48 11.93 13.53
N PRO A 70 26.01 12.27 14.73
CA PRO A 70 26.18 11.32 15.83
C PRO A 70 24.90 11.00 16.63
N ILE A 71 23.77 11.66 16.34
CA ILE A 71 22.51 11.49 17.09
C ILE A 71 22.11 10.00 17.19
N PRO A 72 21.83 9.46 18.40
CA PRO A 72 21.35 8.09 18.55
C PRO A 72 20.02 7.86 17.80
N ALA A 73 19.80 6.63 17.30
CA ALA A 73 18.61 6.28 16.53
C ALA A 73 17.29 6.56 17.28
N GLU A 74 17.25 6.29 18.58
CA GLU A 74 16.08 6.57 19.42
C GLU A 74 15.80 8.07 19.61
N GLU A 75 16.85 8.88 19.71
CA GLU A 75 16.71 10.34 19.81
C GLU A 75 16.24 10.92 18.48
N LEU A 76 16.80 10.45 17.36
CA LEU A 76 16.36 10.84 16.03
C LEU A 76 14.88 10.46 15.80
N LEU A 77 14.47 9.25 16.24
CA LEU A 77 13.07 8.82 16.18
C LEU A 77 12.13 9.79 16.92
N ARG A 78 12.51 10.16 18.16
CA ARG A 78 11.72 11.10 18.97
C ARG A 78 11.69 12.49 18.35
N ALA A 79 12.82 12.98 17.88
CA ALA A 79 12.94 14.30 17.26
C ALA A 79 12.12 14.41 15.97
N LEU A 80 12.20 13.41 15.07
CA LEU A 80 11.41 13.37 13.84
C LEU A 80 9.91 13.34 14.13
N ASN A 81 9.47 12.46 15.04
CA ASN A 81 8.05 12.38 15.39
C ASN A 81 7.51 13.64 16.10
N ALA A 82 8.35 14.40 16.80
CA ALA A 82 7.98 15.69 17.38
C ALA A 82 7.82 16.78 16.30
N ARG A 83 8.56 16.68 15.18
CA ARG A 83 8.49 17.62 14.06
C ARG A 83 7.36 17.31 13.08
N LEU A 84 7.02 16.04 12.88
CA LEU A 84 5.91 15.57 12.03
C LEU A 84 4.54 15.86 12.70
N LYS A 85 4.21 17.15 12.84
CA LYS A 85 3.07 17.64 13.65
C LYS A 85 1.70 17.36 13.04
N ALA A 86 1.60 17.22 11.71
CA ALA A 86 0.33 16.94 11.04
C ALA A 86 -0.30 15.61 11.43
N GLY A 87 0.51 14.65 11.94
CA GLY A 87 0.04 13.37 12.46
C GLY A 87 -0.25 12.33 11.37
N ASP A 88 -0.16 12.72 10.11
CA ASP A 88 -0.39 11.86 8.94
C ASP A 88 0.83 11.05 8.50
N ILE A 89 2.03 11.38 9.03
CA ILE A 89 3.27 10.60 8.89
C ILE A 89 3.83 10.29 10.27
N ARG A 90 4.24 9.04 10.49
CA ARG A 90 4.85 8.58 11.75
C ARG A 90 6.01 7.64 11.49
N ILE A 91 7.18 7.93 12.06
CA ILE A 91 8.30 6.99 12.11
C ILE A 91 8.03 5.98 13.23
N ARG A 92 7.96 4.71 12.89
CA ARG A 92 7.68 3.62 13.84
C ARG A 92 8.94 3.06 14.48
N SER A 93 10.01 2.94 13.69
CA SER A 93 11.34 2.53 14.19
C SER A 93 12.44 3.12 13.33
N ILE A 94 13.61 3.29 13.94
CA ILE A 94 14.89 3.57 13.27
C ILE A 94 15.89 2.55 13.76
N GLU A 95 16.53 1.85 12.82
CA GLU A 95 17.53 0.82 13.07
C GLU A 95 18.82 1.16 12.33
N GLU A 96 19.97 1.03 13.00
CA GLU A 96 21.26 1.18 12.33
C GLU A 96 21.62 -0.10 11.58
N MET A 97 21.95 0.04 10.31
CA MET A 97 22.20 -1.09 9.42
C MET A 97 23.68 -1.18 9.05
N PRO A 98 24.24 -2.39 8.88
CA PRO A 98 25.63 -2.55 8.50
C PRO A 98 25.91 -2.07 7.08
N GLY A 99 27.04 -1.38 6.91
CA GLY A 99 27.54 -0.96 5.60
C GLY A 99 26.59 -0.04 4.85
N ARG A 100 26.52 -0.23 3.52
CA ARG A 100 25.64 0.54 2.61
C ARG A 100 24.33 -0.21 2.35
N TRP A 101 23.59 -0.53 3.39
CA TRP A 101 22.30 -1.19 3.25
C TRP A 101 21.30 -0.28 2.50
N ASP A 102 20.56 -0.86 1.56
CA ASP A 102 19.56 -0.13 0.76
C ASP A 102 18.20 -0.83 0.86
N ALA A 103 17.17 -0.06 1.27
CA ALA A 103 15.83 -0.58 1.49
C ALA A 103 15.19 -1.22 0.24
N ARG A 104 15.54 -0.74 -0.95
CA ARG A 104 15.00 -1.26 -2.21
C ARG A 104 15.71 -2.52 -2.68
N ILE A 105 17.04 -2.53 -2.57
CA ILE A 105 17.88 -3.64 -3.07
C ILE A 105 17.68 -4.89 -2.22
N TYR A 106 17.60 -4.73 -0.91
CA TYR A 106 17.47 -5.86 0.03
C TYR A 106 16.03 -6.34 0.23
N ALA A 107 15.02 -5.62 -0.28
CA ALA A 107 13.64 -6.04 -0.19
C ALA A 107 13.38 -7.31 -1.02
N LYS A 108 12.93 -8.39 -0.36
CA LYS A 108 12.53 -9.65 -0.99
C LYS A 108 11.11 -9.63 -1.51
N GLY A 109 10.25 -8.80 -0.90
CA GLY A 109 8.87 -8.66 -1.34
C GLY A 109 8.06 -7.71 -0.48
N LYS A 110 6.76 -7.65 -0.76
CA LYS A 110 5.81 -6.77 -0.08
C LYS A 110 4.47 -7.45 0.12
N THR A 111 3.75 -7.00 1.16
CA THR A 111 2.34 -7.30 1.38
C THR A 111 1.55 -6.00 1.25
N TYR A 112 0.47 -6.05 0.49
CA TYR A 112 -0.52 -4.98 0.39
C TYR A 112 -1.86 -5.45 0.92
N ARG A 113 -2.62 -4.53 1.52
CA ARG A 113 -4.03 -4.70 1.86
C ARG A 113 -4.87 -3.71 1.07
N TYR A 114 -6.01 -4.17 0.59
CA TYR A 114 -7.01 -3.33 -0.03
C TYR A 114 -8.33 -3.47 0.73
N ALA A 115 -8.87 -2.36 1.20
CA ALA A 115 -10.06 -2.30 2.03
C ALA A 115 -11.29 -1.90 1.22
N ILE A 116 -12.38 -2.68 1.32
CA ILE A 116 -13.64 -2.43 0.63
C ILE A 116 -14.76 -2.38 1.68
N TRP A 117 -15.52 -1.31 1.66
CA TRP A 117 -16.78 -1.21 2.39
C TRP A 117 -17.93 -1.49 1.43
N ASN A 118 -18.69 -2.55 1.69
CA ASN A 118 -19.82 -2.99 0.89
C ASN A 118 -21.12 -2.77 1.65
N GLY A 119 -21.84 -1.73 1.30
CA GLY A 119 -23.10 -1.34 1.95
C GLY A 119 -23.68 -0.08 1.34
N PRO A 120 -24.93 0.29 1.66
CA PRO A 120 -25.63 1.40 1.02
C PRO A 120 -24.97 2.76 1.32
N HIS A 121 -24.41 2.94 2.52
CA HIS A 121 -23.82 4.18 2.95
C HIS A 121 -22.44 3.94 3.56
N PRO A 122 -21.40 4.74 3.20
CA PRO A 122 -20.09 4.67 3.84
C PRO A 122 -20.10 5.44 5.16
N SER A 123 -19.40 4.92 6.16
CA SER A 123 -19.07 5.73 7.33
C SER A 123 -18.21 6.93 6.93
N PRO A 124 -18.51 8.17 7.39
CA PRO A 124 -17.67 9.33 7.08
C PRO A 124 -16.25 9.21 7.63
N PHE A 125 -16.03 8.39 8.67
CA PHE A 125 -14.69 8.13 9.23
C PHE A 125 -13.85 7.21 8.36
N LEU A 126 -14.47 6.42 7.50
CA LEU A 126 -13.78 5.46 6.61
C LEU A 126 -13.50 6.01 5.21
N ARG A 127 -14.04 7.17 4.84
CA ARG A 127 -13.99 7.71 3.46
C ARG A 127 -12.59 7.80 2.86
N HIS A 128 -11.56 7.90 3.70
CA HIS A 128 -10.17 8.04 3.26
C HIS A 128 -9.38 6.74 3.26
N VAL A 129 -9.94 5.63 3.77
CA VAL A 129 -9.21 4.37 3.98
C VAL A 129 -9.91 3.15 3.41
N VAL A 130 -11.10 3.31 2.79
CA VAL A 130 -11.82 2.23 2.12
C VAL A 130 -12.30 2.65 0.73
N TRP A 131 -12.52 1.67 -0.12
CA TRP A 131 -13.35 1.83 -1.30
C TRP A 131 -14.79 1.48 -0.99
N HIS A 132 -15.69 2.44 -1.06
CA HIS A 132 -17.13 2.20 -0.92
C HIS A 132 -17.72 1.61 -2.20
N VAL A 133 -18.36 0.45 -2.07
CA VAL A 133 -19.05 -0.28 -3.14
C VAL A 133 -20.48 -0.55 -2.67
N PRO A 134 -21.49 0.21 -3.14
CA PRO A 134 -22.88 0.06 -2.67
C PRO A 134 -23.59 -1.18 -3.22
N GLN A 135 -23.18 -1.70 -4.38
CA GLN A 135 -23.80 -2.87 -4.99
C GLN A 135 -23.39 -4.15 -4.22
N PRO A 136 -24.30 -5.12 -4.06
CA PRO A 136 -23.98 -6.39 -3.44
C PRO A 136 -22.75 -7.06 -4.05
N LEU A 137 -21.88 -7.62 -3.23
CA LEU A 137 -20.69 -8.37 -3.62
C LEU A 137 -20.78 -9.82 -3.15
N ASP A 138 -20.50 -10.74 -4.06
CA ASP A 138 -20.34 -12.16 -3.78
C ASP A 138 -18.89 -12.43 -3.36
N GLN A 139 -18.70 -12.65 -2.04
CA GLN A 139 -17.39 -12.92 -1.45
C GLN A 139 -16.75 -14.18 -2.02
N ASP A 140 -17.52 -15.27 -2.18
CA ASP A 140 -16.98 -16.56 -2.59
C ASP A 140 -16.46 -16.51 -4.03
N ARG A 141 -17.14 -15.78 -4.91
CA ARG A 141 -16.64 -15.52 -6.26
C ARG A 141 -15.34 -14.74 -6.26
N MET A 142 -15.27 -13.67 -5.45
CA MET A 142 -14.06 -12.84 -5.33
C MET A 142 -12.89 -13.64 -4.74
N ALA A 143 -13.12 -14.43 -3.69
CA ALA A 143 -12.09 -15.25 -3.05
C ALA A 143 -11.53 -16.32 -4.01
N ARG A 144 -12.40 -17.06 -4.70
CA ARG A 144 -11.98 -18.06 -5.73
C ARG A 144 -11.20 -17.39 -6.88
N ALA A 145 -11.60 -16.19 -7.32
CA ALA A 145 -10.87 -15.50 -8.36
C ALA A 145 -9.48 -15.05 -7.89
N ALA A 146 -9.33 -14.68 -6.61
CA ALA A 146 -8.05 -14.28 -6.04
C ALA A 146 -7.01 -15.42 -6.05
N GLU A 147 -7.44 -16.67 -5.91
CA GLU A 147 -6.56 -17.85 -5.95
C GLU A 147 -5.79 -17.97 -7.26
N ALA A 148 -6.38 -17.53 -8.39
CA ALA A 148 -5.74 -17.56 -9.70
C ALA A 148 -4.51 -16.64 -9.81
N LEU A 149 -4.33 -15.70 -8.88
CA LEU A 149 -3.18 -14.80 -8.83
C LEU A 149 -1.92 -15.46 -8.26
N ILE A 150 -2.08 -16.57 -7.50
CA ILE A 150 -0.97 -17.23 -6.81
C ILE A 150 -0.08 -17.95 -7.82
N GLY A 151 1.23 -17.77 -7.66
CA GLY A 151 2.23 -18.31 -8.57
C GLY A 151 3.06 -17.24 -9.26
N GLU A 152 3.80 -17.66 -10.28
CA GLU A 152 4.60 -16.77 -11.13
C GLU A 152 3.87 -16.53 -12.43
N HIS A 153 3.52 -15.27 -12.70
CA HIS A 153 2.75 -14.88 -13.87
C HIS A 153 3.27 -13.58 -14.47
N ASP A 154 2.98 -13.36 -15.75
CA ASP A 154 3.16 -12.07 -16.41
C ASP A 154 1.96 -11.16 -16.15
N PHE A 155 2.11 -10.21 -15.25
CA PHE A 155 1.04 -9.28 -14.85
C PHE A 155 0.95 -8.01 -15.72
N VAL A 156 1.39 -8.06 -16.97
CA VAL A 156 1.36 -6.90 -17.88
C VAL A 156 -0.05 -6.33 -18.05
N ALA A 157 -1.10 -7.18 -18.07
CA ALA A 157 -2.49 -6.76 -18.13
C ALA A 157 -2.90 -5.85 -16.95
N PHE A 158 -2.31 -6.02 -15.79
CA PHE A 158 -2.61 -5.23 -14.59
C PHE A 158 -1.68 -4.02 -14.41
N LYS A 159 -0.71 -3.81 -15.31
CA LYS A 159 0.25 -2.70 -15.23
C LYS A 159 -0.39 -1.36 -15.61
N GLY A 160 -0.17 -0.33 -14.80
CA GLY A 160 -0.49 1.06 -15.12
C GLY A 160 0.36 1.60 -16.29
N ARG A 161 -0.16 2.54 -17.06
CA ARG A 161 0.54 3.20 -18.16
C ARG A 161 1.70 4.07 -17.66
N GLY A 162 2.66 4.34 -18.54
CA GLY A 162 3.76 5.31 -18.29
C GLY A 162 4.82 4.81 -17.31
N THR A 163 5.09 3.51 -17.28
CA THR A 163 6.17 2.95 -16.46
C THR A 163 6.96 1.94 -17.26
N ASP A 164 8.23 2.22 -17.51
CA ASP A 164 9.16 1.27 -18.08
C ASP A 164 9.74 0.39 -16.98
N VAL A 165 9.63 -0.92 -17.15
CA VAL A 165 10.15 -1.94 -16.25
C VAL A 165 10.85 -3.02 -17.07
N LEU A 166 11.91 -3.60 -16.53
CA LEU A 166 12.69 -4.66 -17.20
C LEU A 166 11.85 -5.92 -17.44
N THR A 167 10.92 -6.23 -16.54
CA THR A 167 10.03 -7.38 -16.64
C THR A 167 8.70 -7.10 -15.96
N THR A 168 7.63 -7.68 -16.49
CA THR A 168 6.27 -7.65 -15.93
C THR A 168 5.91 -8.94 -15.19
N VAL A 169 6.82 -9.93 -15.20
CA VAL A 169 6.65 -11.18 -14.44
C VAL A 169 6.85 -10.92 -12.95
N ARG A 170 5.91 -11.40 -12.14
CA ARG A 170 5.96 -11.33 -10.67
C ARG A 170 5.53 -12.65 -10.06
N ARG A 171 6.08 -12.96 -8.89
CA ARG A 171 5.66 -14.11 -8.10
C ARG A 171 4.77 -13.65 -6.95
N VAL A 172 3.52 -14.06 -6.95
CA VAL A 172 2.56 -13.86 -5.87
C VAL A 172 2.62 -15.08 -4.95
N TRP A 173 2.86 -14.85 -3.67
CA TRP A 173 2.98 -15.92 -2.66
C TRP A 173 1.65 -16.27 -2.04
N SER A 174 0.80 -15.26 -1.83
CA SER A 174 -0.55 -15.39 -1.31
C SER A 174 -1.44 -14.27 -1.85
N ALA A 175 -2.71 -14.60 -2.06
CA ALA A 175 -3.76 -13.65 -2.42
C ALA A 175 -5.05 -14.13 -1.74
N GLU A 176 -5.55 -13.37 -0.78
CA GLU A 176 -6.68 -13.74 0.06
C GLU A 176 -7.71 -12.60 0.09
N LEU A 177 -8.98 -12.93 -0.05
CA LEU A 177 -10.08 -12.01 0.15
C LEU A 177 -11.02 -12.59 1.19
N VAL A 178 -11.19 -11.85 2.28
CA VAL A 178 -12.04 -12.25 3.40
C VAL A 178 -12.97 -11.13 3.81
N GLU A 179 -14.15 -11.51 4.29
CA GLU A 179 -14.96 -10.63 5.11
C GLU A 179 -14.37 -10.60 6.52
N THR A 180 -14.21 -9.42 7.07
CA THR A 180 -13.56 -9.24 8.36
C THR A 180 -14.23 -8.13 9.15
N ASN A 181 -13.96 -8.07 10.45
CA ASN A 181 -14.37 -6.97 11.28
C ASN A 181 -13.36 -5.82 11.13
N ILE A 182 -13.86 -4.64 10.79
CA ILE A 182 -13.03 -3.45 10.60
C ILE A 182 -12.21 -3.09 11.86
N HIS A 183 -12.72 -3.40 13.05
CA HIS A 183 -12.01 -3.16 14.31
C HIS A 183 -10.72 -3.97 14.46
N THR A 184 -10.64 -5.13 13.83
CA THR A 184 -9.46 -6.01 13.94
C THR A 184 -8.40 -5.74 12.89
N ASP A 185 -8.77 -5.17 11.74
CA ASP A 185 -7.92 -5.08 10.57
C ASP A 185 -7.43 -3.68 10.21
N GLN A 186 -8.07 -2.65 10.74
CA GLN A 186 -7.62 -1.26 10.57
C GLN A 186 -7.33 -0.64 11.93
N PRO A 187 -6.26 0.12 12.10
CA PRO A 187 -5.95 0.81 13.35
C PRO A 187 -6.85 2.05 13.56
N ILE A 188 -8.10 1.98 13.11
CA ILE A 188 -9.06 3.09 13.16
C ILE A 188 -10.06 2.78 14.26
N ALA A 189 -10.13 3.64 15.28
CA ALA A 189 -11.18 3.62 16.25
C ALA A 189 -12.49 4.06 15.56
N LEU A 190 -13.40 3.12 15.39
CA LEU A 190 -14.75 3.40 14.92
C LEU A 190 -15.65 3.81 16.07
N SER A 191 -16.72 4.57 15.76
CA SER A 191 -17.70 4.93 16.78
C SER A 191 -18.52 3.71 17.21
N PRO A 192 -19.13 3.72 18.42
CA PRO A 192 -20.06 2.67 18.85
C PRO A 192 -21.23 2.45 17.86
N LEU A 193 -21.57 3.45 17.06
CA LEU A 193 -22.61 3.37 16.03
C LEU A 193 -22.20 2.46 14.84
N ASP A 194 -20.90 2.25 14.66
CA ASP A 194 -20.39 1.34 13.63
C ASP A 194 -20.44 -0.13 14.11
N GLU A 195 -20.56 -0.40 15.42
CA GLU A 195 -20.81 -1.75 15.97
C GLU A 195 -22.25 -2.22 15.73
N GLU A 196 -23.23 -1.33 15.75
CA GLU A 196 -24.60 -1.61 15.32
C GLU A 196 -24.70 -1.73 13.78
N ALA A 197 -23.70 -1.28 13.06
CA ALA A 197 -23.62 -1.26 11.59
C ALA A 197 -23.38 -2.64 10.93
N GLY A 198 -23.34 -3.73 11.68
CA GLY A 198 -23.53 -5.06 11.11
C GLY A 198 -24.82 -5.21 10.29
N ALA A 199 -25.80 -4.29 10.50
CA ALA A 199 -27.00 -4.13 9.68
C ALA A 199 -26.81 -3.22 8.44
N LEU A 200 -25.70 -2.46 8.33
CA LEU A 200 -25.51 -1.40 7.33
C LEU A 200 -24.46 -1.69 6.26
N GLY A 201 -23.65 -2.74 6.41
CA GLY A 201 -22.65 -3.09 5.42
C GLY A 201 -21.64 -4.15 5.86
N ARG A 202 -20.86 -4.63 4.91
CA ARG A 202 -19.83 -5.67 5.08
C ARG A 202 -18.46 -5.07 4.78
N PHE A 203 -17.46 -5.44 5.53
CA PHE A 203 -16.08 -5.03 5.30
C PHE A 203 -15.27 -6.18 4.69
N PHE A 204 -14.69 -5.95 3.52
CA PHE A 204 -13.81 -6.92 2.88
C PHE A 204 -12.36 -6.44 2.89
N ARG A 205 -11.46 -7.33 3.22
CA ARG A 205 -10.03 -7.18 3.08
C ARG A 205 -9.51 -8.08 1.98
N PHE A 206 -8.91 -7.50 0.95
CA PHE A 206 -8.07 -8.21 0.01
C PHE A 206 -6.61 -8.01 0.42
N GLU A 207 -5.90 -9.10 0.77
CA GLU A 207 -4.48 -9.10 1.08
C GLU A 207 -3.71 -9.84 0.01
N ILE A 208 -2.60 -9.26 -0.47
CA ILE A 208 -1.75 -9.87 -1.48
C ILE A 208 -0.28 -9.69 -1.11
N SER A 209 0.49 -10.80 -1.15
CA SER A 209 1.93 -10.83 -0.88
C SER A 209 2.69 -11.37 -2.07
N GLY A 210 3.85 -10.79 -2.38
CA GLY A 210 4.65 -11.26 -3.52
C GLY A 210 6.02 -10.59 -3.60
N SER A 211 6.85 -11.05 -4.55
CA SER A 211 8.22 -10.59 -4.78
C SER A 211 8.31 -9.11 -5.17
N GLY A 212 7.23 -8.57 -5.74
CA GLY A 212 7.11 -7.16 -6.14
C GLY A 212 5.82 -6.93 -6.92
N PHE A 213 5.46 -5.67 -7.09
CA PHE A 213 4.22 -5.27 -7.76
C PHE A 213 4.52 -4.19 -8.79
N LEU A 214 3.81 -4.25 -9.92
CA LEU A 214 3.83 -3.21 -10.94
C LEU A 214 2.99 -2.02 -10.50
N ARG A 215 3.24 -0.86 -11.09
CA ARG A 215 2.42 0.32 -10.87
C ARG A 215 0.94 -0.01 -11.14
N HIS A 216 0.05 0.40 -10.23
CA HIS A 216 -1.40 0.15 -10.24
C HIS A 216 -1.82 -1.33 -10.17
N MET A 217 -0.90 -2.30 -10.17
CA MET A 217 -1.23 -3.73 -10.26
C MET A 217 -2.27 -4.16 -9.20
N VAL A 218 -2.00 -3.90 -7.91
CA VAL A 218 -2.91 -4.32 -6.84
C VAL A 218 -4.28 -3.65 -6.94
N ARG A 219 -4.31 -2.36 -7.31
CA ARG A 219 -5.58 -1.62 -7.51
C ARG A 219 -6.38 -2.15 -8.68
N THR A 220 -5.73 -2.51 -9.79
CA THR A 220 -6.41 -3.10 -10.95
C THR A 220 -6.93 -4.50 -10.63
N ILE A 221 -6.17 -5.30 -9.88
CA ILE A 221 -6.64 -6.59 -9.38
C ILE A 221 -7.87 -6.40 -8.49
N ALA A 222 -7.81 -5.47 -7.51
CA ALA A 222 -8.95 -5.19 -6.63
C ALA A 222 -10.20 -4.76 -7.41
N GLY A 223 -10.04 -3.93 -8.44
CA GLY A 223 -11.15 -3.53 -9.31
C GLY A 223 -11.75 -4.71 -10.09
N THR A 224 -10.91 -5.60 -10.61
CA THR A 224 -11.34 -6.82 -11.30
C THR A 224 -12.08 -7.77 -10.35
N LEU A 225 -11.57 -7.95 -9.11
CA LEU A 225 -12.25 -8.74 -8.08
C LEU A 225 -13.65 -8.19 -7.76
N VAL A 226 -13.79 -6.86 -7.65
CA VAL A 226 -15.10 -6.23 -7.40
C VAL A 226 -16.05 -6.44 -8.58
N ASP A 227 -15.60 -6.38 -9.83
CA ASP A 227 -16.43 -6.65 -11.00
C ASP A 227 -16.86 -8.14 -11.05
N ILE A 228 -16.00 -9.07 -10.63
CA ILE A 228 -16.37 -10.48 -10.47
C ILE A 228 -17.40 -10.64 -9.33
N GLY A 229 -17.21 -9.95 -8.20
CA GLY A 229 -18.14 -9.98 -7.06
C GLY A 229 -19.53 -9.43 -7.40
N ARG A 230 -19.60 -8.44 -8.29
CA ARG A 230 -20.87 -7.90 -8.82
C ARG A 230 -21.54 -8.81 -9.84
N GLY A 231 -20.85 -9.85 -10.33
CA GLY A 231 -21.34 -10.72 -11.40
C GLY A 231 -21.15 -10.14 -12.81
N ASN A 232 -20.44 -9.02 -12.97
CA ASN A 232 -20.12 -8.43 -14.28
C ASN A 232 -19.08 -9.26 -15.04
N MET A 233 -18.29 -10.08 -14.32
CA MET A 233 -17.25 -10.95 -14.85
C MET A 233 -17.38 -12.34 -14.22
N ALA A 234 -16.94 -13.38 -14.94
CA ALA A 234 -16.85 -14.72 -14.42
C ALA A 234 -15.62 -14.89 -13.49
N VAL A 235 -15.63 -15.89 -12.61
CA VAL A 235 -14.47 -16.22 -11.75
C VAL A 235 -13.24 -16.57 -12.59
N GLU A 236 -13.46 -17.31 -13.66
CA GLU A 236 -12.44 -17.79 -14.61
C GLU A 236 -11.79 -16.65 -15.41
N ASP A 237 -12.45 -15.48 -15.50
CA ASP A 237 -11.91 -14.32 -16.22
C ASP A 237 -10.60 -13.83 -15.57
N MET A 238 -10.39 -13.98 -14.26
CA MET A 238 -9.13 -13.59 -13.64
C MET A 238 -7.93 -14.32 -14.27
N ARG A 239 -8.04 -15.64 -14.45
CA ARG A 239 -7.01 -16.46 -15.12
C ARG A 239 -6.88 -16.08 -16.60
N ALA A 240 -8.02 -15.94 -17.30
CA ALA A 240 -8.03 -15.58 -18.71
C ALA A 240 -7.40 -14.21 -18.99
N ILE A 241 -7.53 -13.23 -18.07
CA ILE A 241 -6.87 -11.92 -18.16
C ILE A 241 -5.37 -12.06 -18.03
N ILE A 242 -4.89 -12.85 -17.05
CA ILE A 242 -3.45 -13.10 -16.85
C ILE A 242 -2.86 -13.71 -18.13
N GLU A 243 -3.50 -14.74 -18.69
CA GLU A 243 -3.05 -15.48 -19.88
C GLU A 243 -3.10 -14.61 -21.15
N SER A 244 -4.13 -13.80 -21.32
CA SER A 244 -4.31 -12.94 -22.50
C SER A 244 -3.34 -11.77 -22.52
N LYS A 245 -2.82 -11.34 -21.36
CA LYS A 245 -1.97 -10.15 -21.23
C LYS A 245 -2.62 -8.84 -21.69
N ASP A 246 -3.93 -8.84 -21.85
CA ASP A 246 -4.72 -7.75 -22.40
C ASP A 246 -5.34 -6.89 -21.29
N ARG A 247 -4.86 -5.65 -21.19
CA ARG A 247 -5.35 -4.66 -20.24
C ARG A 247 -6.83 -4.30 -20.42
N SER A 248 -7.36 -4.39 -21.63
CA SER A 248 -8.76 -4.01 -21.91
C SER A 248 -9.78 -4.95 -21.26
N ARG A 249 -9.34 -6.16 -20.88
CA ARG A 249 -10.14 -7.18 -20.23
C ARG A 249 -10.20 -7.04 -18.70
N THR A 250 -9.36 -6.20 -18.11
CA THR A 250 -9.37 -6.00 -16.65
C THR A 250 -10.53 -5.10 -16.23
N GLY A 251 -10.97 -5.24 -14.99
CA GLY A 251 -11.82 -4.25 -14.34
C GLY A 251 -11.15 -2.88 -14.20
N GLN A 252 -11.89 -1.91 -13.70
CA GLN A 252 -11.38 -0.56 -13.43
C GLN A 252 -10.20 -0.58 -12.45
N THR A 253 -9.33 0.44 -12.52
CA THR A 253 -8.35 0.64 -11.46
C THR A 253 -9.06 1.18 -10.22
N ALA A 254 -9.09 0.38 -9.15
CA ALA A 254 -9.74 0.74 -7.89
C ALA A 254 -9.14 2.02 -7.26
N PRO A 255 -9.92 2.80 -6.50
CA PRO A 255 -9.47 4.02 -5.82
C PRO A 255 -8.21 3.83 -4.96
N ALA A 256 -7.38 4.85 -4.87
CA ALA A 256 -6.11 4.77 -4.15
C ALA A 256 -6.28 4.60 -2.64
N GLN A 257 -7.28 5.28 -2.06
CA GLN A 257 -7.54 5.31 -0.62
C GLN A 257 -7.87 3.94 0.00
N GLY A 258 -8.31 2.95 -0.79
CA GLY A 258 -8.48 1.59 -0.28
C GLY A 258 -7.17 0.82 -0.13
N LEU A 259 -6.06 1.29 -0.73
CA LEU A 259 -4.79 0.57 -0.77
C LEU A 259 -3.83 1.01 0.31
N MET A 260 -3.23 0.04 0.99
CA MET A 260 -2.20 0.24 2.01
C MET A 260 -1.02 -0.71 1.80
N LEU A 261 0.21 -0.18 1.74
CA LEU A 261 1.42 -0.99 1.88
C LEU A 261 1.50 -1.47 3.34
N TRP A 262 1.22 -2.76 3.54
CA TRP A 262 1.10 -3.34 4.88
C TRP A 262 2.45 -3.73 5.48
N LYS A 263 3.32 -4.36 4.66
CA LYS A 263 4.62 -4.87 5.11
C LYS A 263 5.63 -4.95 3.97
N VAL A 264 6.89 -4.69 4.27
CA VAL A 264 8.05 -5.00 3.41
C VAL A 264 8.79 -6.18 4.01
N HIS A 265 9.17 -7.15 3.19
CA HIS A 265 9.89 -8.38 3.58
C HIS A 265 11.38 -8.27 3.21
N TYR A 266 12.27 -8.64 4.15
CA TYR A 266 13.73 -8.65 4.00
C TYR A 266 14.32 -10.03 4.24
#